data_e10c9790a460a7364819c84f253faa20
#
_entry.id   e10c9790a460a7364819c84f253faa20
#
_cell.length_a   1.000
_cell.length_b   1.000
_cell.length_c   1.000
_cell.angle_alpha   90.00
_cell.angle_beta   90.00
_cell.angle_gamma   90.00
#
_symmetry.space_group_name_H-M   'P 1'
#
loop_
_entity.id
_entity.type
_entity.pdbx_description
1 polymer ?
#
loop_
_entity_poly.entity_id
_entity_poly.type
_entity_poly.pdbx_seq_one_letter_code
_entity_poly.pdbx_strand_id
1 'polypeptide(L)'
;MATNLRRLYIFTGKGGVGKSTLSKAFVRYLVNNGSDAAYLTFKNQSLSETHHDLTSEFVGNGIKEIYLDLEDAAKGYIERRLNSKMISGWIVKTPFFRALVNMVPGFNYLIYLGKILELGKENPNLIIVLDAPASGHALTMVESTTNFQQIFESGVIFEDTHKMLSRLNDPSYTKINVVSLPSQMSWQEAVELKAGLKQRTPVEVDITVNNCLYPLLEQNLLDLPPGLKEKILNEKALLEEYKDQMQCVLPHSLLSHSKDIEMDLVGSLSKLI
;
A
#
# COMPACT_ATOMS: atom_id res chain seq x y z
N MET A 1 2.78 -26.64 -2.65
CA MET A 1 2.06 -25.89 -3.70
C MET A 1 2.82 -24.59 -3.89
N ALA A 2 3.30 -24.31 -5.09
CA ALA A 2 3.94 -23.03 -5.37
C ALA A 2 2.82 -21.96 -5.28
N THR A 3 2.79 -21.23 -4.18
CA THR A 3 1.93 -20.06 -4.03
C THR A 3 2.36 -19.05 -5.09
N ASN A 4 1.42 -18.67 -5.94
CA ASN A 4 1.69 -17.75 -7.05
C ASN A 4 1.79 -16.32 -6.49
N LEU A 5 2.92 -16.03 -5.82
CA LEU A 5 3.18 -14.74 -5.18
C LEU A 5 3.19 -13.62 -6.23
N ARG A 6 2.45 -12.55 -5.95
CA ARG A 6 2.51 -11.32 -6.75
C ARG A 6 3.80 -10.56 -6.45
N ARG A 7 4.21 -9.70 -7.36
CA ARG A 7 5.41 -8.85 -7.19
C ARG A 7 5.10 -7.51 -6.52
N LEU A 8 3.85 -7.08 -6.60
CA LEU A 8 3.39 -5.83 -5.99
C LEU A 8 2.11 -6.09 -5.20
N TYR A 9 2.17 -5.89 -3.90
CA TYR A 9 1.02 -5.86 -3.01
C TYR A 9 0.78 -4.42 -2.57
N ILE A 10 -0.43 -3.91 -2.77
CA ILE A 10 -0.81 -2.54 -2.40
C ILE A 10 -1.79 -2.62 -1.24
N PHE A 11 -1.41 -2.07 -0.09
CA PHE A 11 -2.29 -1.94 1.07
C PHE A 11 -2.85 -0.53 1.13
N THR A 12 -4.17 -0.40 1.13
CA THR A 12 -4.88 0.88 1.21
C THR A 12 -6.08 0.77 2.15
N GLY A 13 -6.80 1.86 2.37
CA GLY A 13 -7.94 1.96 3.27
C GLY A 13 -7.95 3.30 4.01
N LYS A 14 -8.92 3.51 4.89
CA LYS A 14 -9.05 4.75 5.68
C LYS A 14 -7.81 5.04 6.53
N GLY A 15 -7.64 6.30 6.94
CA GLY A 15 -6.63 6.67 7.94
C GLY A 15 -6.86 5.95 9.28
N GLY A 16 -5.78 5.45 9.90
CA GLY A 16 -5.87 4.82 11.24
C GLY A 16 -6.30 3.36 11.29
N VAL A 17 -6.59 2.70 10.16
CA VAL A 17 -7.02 1.28 10.14
C VAL A 17 -5.87 0.26 10.34
N GLY A 18 -4.62 0.73 10.50
CA GLY A 18 -3.46 -0.13 10.73
C GLY A 18 -2.75 -0.60 9.46
N LYS A 19 -2.90 0.09 8.32
CA LYS A 19 -2.23 -0.24 7.04
C LYS A 19 -0.73 -0.47 7.18
N SER A 20 -0.02 0.50 7.77
CA SER A 20 1.43 0.45 7.89
C SER A 20 1.92 -0.72 8.72
N THR A 21 1.25 -0.99 9.85
CA THR A 21 1.54 -2.14 10.71
C THR A 21 1.31 -3.45 9.94
N LEU A 22 0.17 -3.56 9.24
CA LEU A 22 -0.16 -4.75 8.46
C LEU A 22 0.77 -4.96 7.28
N SER A 23 1.15 -3.89 6.57
CA SER A 23 2.12 -3.95 5.46
C SER A 23 3.48 -4.44 5.94
N LYS A 24 3.98 -3.93 7.08
CA LYS A 24 5.26 -4.39 7.67
C LYS A 24 5.17 -5.83 8.16
N ALA A 25 4.08 -6.21 8.82
CA ALA A 25 3.84 -7.59 9.24
C ALA A 25 3.83 -8.54 8.04
N PHE A 26 3.20 -8.13 6.92
CA PHE A 26 3.17 -8.94 5.71
C PHE A 26 4.56 -9.07 5.06
N VAL A 27 5.40 -8.03 5.05
CA VAL A 27 6.80 -8.15 4.63
C VAL A 27 7.55 -9.16 5.51
N ARG A 28 7.38 -9.11 6.84
CA ARG A 28 7.98 -10.10 7.76
C ARG A 28 7.52 -11.52 7.43
N TYR A 29 6.22 -11.69 7.19
CA TYR A 29 5.68 -12.97 6.78
C TYR A 29 6.38 -13.49 5.52
N LEU A 30 6.51 -12.66 4.49
CA LEU A 30 7.18 -13.04 3.23
C LEU A 30 8.64 -13.39 3.43
N VAL A 31 9.38 -12.58 4.19
CA VAL A 31 10.81 -12.81 4.49
C VAL A 31 10.99 -14.08 5.32
N ASN A 32 10.17 -14.32 6.32
CA ASN A 32 10.22 -15.55 7.14
C ASN A 32 9.92 -16.81 6.32
N ASN A 33 9.18 -16.67 5.20
CA ASN A 33 8.94 -17.76 4.25
C ASN A 33 9.93 -17.79 3.07
N GLY A 34 11.07 -17.12 3.21
CA GLY A 34 12.20 -17.20 2.26
C GLY A 34 12.07 -16.31 1.02
N SER A 35 11.12 -15.37 0.99
CA SER A 35 10.98 -14.41 -0.10
C SER A 35 11.84 -13.17 0.13
N ASP A 36 12.39 -12.59 -0.95
CA ASP A 36 12.97 -11.26 -0.92
C ASP A 36 11.82 -10.24 -0.99
N ALA A 37 11.59 -9.48 0.10
CA ALA A 37 10.49 -8.56 0.21
C ALA A 37 10.90 -7.25 0.88
N ALA A 38 10.26 -6.15 0.44
CA ALA A 38 10.50 -4.83 1.01
C ALA A 38 9.17 -4.09 1.29
N TYR A 39 9.12 -3.42 2.44
CA TYR A 39 8.13 -2.41 2.75
C TYR A 39 8.46 -1.12 2.00
N LEU A 40 7.46 -0.53 1.37
CA LEU A 40 7.63 0.71 0.64
C LEU A 40 6.50 1.68 0.97
N THR A 41 6.86 2.95 1.22
CA THR A 41 5.88 4.02 1.44
C THR A 41 6.39 5.35 0.89
N PHE A 42 5.51 6.34 0.81
CA PHE A 42 5.87 7.69 0.38
C PHE A 42 6.33 8.53 1.57
N LYS A 43 7.41 9.27 1.38
CA LYS A 43 7.93 10.19 2.38
C LYS A 43 6.97 11.36 2.54
N ASN A 44 6.35 11.49 3.72
CA ASN A 44 5.51 12.63 4.05
C ASN A 44 6.38 13.84 4.41
N GLN A 45 6.08 15.01 3.86
CA GLN A 45 6.78 16.26 4.19
C GLN A 45 6.72 16.62 5.68
N SER A 46 5.73 16.10 6.42
CA SER A 46 5.56 16.33 7.85
C SER A 46 6.48 15.50 8.76
N LEU A 47 7.18 14.49 8.23
CA LEU A 47 8.13 13.64 8.98
C LEU A 47 9.59 14.02 8.71
N SER A 48 9.85 15.19 8.13
CA SER A 48 11.13 15.58 7.54
C SER A 48 12.24 15.96 8.52
N GLU A 49 12.05 15.85 9.82
CA GLU A 49 13.08 16.37 10.76
C GLU A 49 14.14 15.34 11.20
N THR A 50 14.04 14.05 10.86
CA THR A 50 14.99 13.05 11.36
C THR A 50 15.73 12.22 10.31
N HIS A 51 15.41 12.31 9.02
CA HIS A 51 16.10 11.55 7.97
C HIS A 51 16.50 12.45 6.82
N HIS A 52 17.74 12.88 6.85
CA HIS A 52 18.37 13.86 5.96
C HIS A 52 18.83 13.29 4.62
N ASP A 53 18.47 12.07 4.22
CA ASP A 53 18.92 11.53 2.94
C ASP A 53 17.77 10.94 2.12
N LEU A 54 17.81 11.32 0.86
CA LEU A 54 17.35 10.78 -0.40
C LEU A 54 16.84 9.35 -0.26
N THR A 55 15.92 8.86 -1.02
CA THR A 55 15.35 7.49 -0.98
C THR A 55 16.08 6.56 -0.01
N SER A 56 15.72 6.62 1.28
CA SER A 56 16.47 5.90 2.30
C SER A 56 16.05 4.44 2.31
N GLU A 57 16.92 3.58 1.80
CA GLU A 57 16.82 2.14 2.05
C GLU A 57 17.52 1.83 3.37
N PHE A 58 16.80 1.28 4.32
CA PHE A 58 17.42 0.77 5.53
C PHE A 58 16.77 -0.55 5.97
N VAL A 59 17.54 -1.36 6.68
CA VAL A 59 17.00 -2.55 7.32
C VAL A 59 16.51 -2.17 8.71
N GLY A 60 15.24 -1.75 8.78
CA GLY A 60 14.57 -1.44 10.03
C GLY A 60 13.98 -2.69 10.66
N ASN A 61 14.39 -3.03 11.89
CA ASN A 61 13.80 -4.15 12.62
C ASN A 61 13.80 -5.50 11.86
N GLY A 62 14.78 -5.75 11.00
CA GLY A 62 14.93 -7.01 10.25
C GLY A 62 14.12 -7.12 8.95
N ILE A 63 13.54 -6.02 8.47
CA ILE A 63 12.93 -5.92 7.14
C ILE A 63 13.54 -4.76 6.34
N LYS A 64 13.58 -4.89 5.01
CA LYS A 64 13.98 -3.82 4.11
C LYS A 64 12.85 -2.79 4.03
N GLU A 65 13.14 -1.53 4.38
CA GLU A 65 12.20 -0.41 4.31
C GLU A 65 12.68 0.62 3.30
N ILE A 66 11.80 1.08 2.42
CA ILE A 66 12.07 2.06 1.36
C ILE A 66 11.08 3.21 1.50
N TYR A 67 11.61 4.41 1.68
CA TYR A 67 10.84 5.65 1.76
C TYR A 67 11.08 6.46 0.50
N LEU A 68 10.07 6.55 -0.37
CA LEU A 68 10.19 7.27 -1.64
C LEU A 68 10.02 8.76 -1.44
N ASP A 69 11.04 9.51 -1.81
CA ASP A 69 10.99 10.97 -1.97
C ASP A 69 10.57 11.33 -3.40
N LEU A 70 9.71 12.35 -3.55
CA LEU A 70 9.17 12.75 -4.83
C LEU A 70 10.23 13.39 -5.74
N GLU A 71 11.06 14.28 -5.19
CA GLU A 71 12.10 14.97 -5.95
C GLU A 71 13.16 13.98 -6.45
N ASP A 72 13.51 13.00 -5.62
CA ASP A 72 14.48 11.97 -5.99
C ASP A 72 13.93 11.00 -7.02
N ALA A 73 12.68 10.55 -6.86
CA ALA A 73 12.03 9.70 -7.85
C ALA A 73 11.95 10.41 -9.22
N ALA A 74 11.56 11.69 -9.23
CA ALA A 74 11.50 12.51 -10.43
C ALA A 74 12.91 12.73 -11.04
N LYS A 75 13.89 13.07 -10.21
CA LYS A 75 15.27 13.25 -10.65
C LYS A 75 15.83 12.00 -11.30
N GLY A 76 15.64 10.83 -10.68
CA GLY A 76 16.07 9.55 -11.24
C GLY A 76 15.41 9.25 -12.58
N TYR A 77 14.11 9.52 -12.73
CA TYR A 77 13.40 9.37 -14.01
C TYR A 77 13.99 10.29 -15.10
N ILE A 78 14.15 11.57 -14.80
CA ILE A 78 14.68 12.58 -15.75
C ILE A 78 16.14 12.27 -16.12
N GLU A 79 16.96 11.87 -15.14
CA GLU A 79 18.37 11.50 -15.36
C GLU A 79 18.50 10.38 -16.39
N ARG A 80 17.71 9.34 -16.27
CA ARG A 80 17.71 8.23 -17.23
C ARG A 80 17.26 8.65 -18.63
N ARG A 81 16.34 9.61 -18.73
CA ARG A 81 15.84 10.07 -20.04
C ARG A 81 16.78 11.02 -20.74
N LEU A 82 17.45 11.89 -20.00
CA LEU A 82 18.36 12.90 -20.53
C LEU A 82 19.83 12.49 -20.44
N ASN A 83 20.11 11.36 -19.80
CA ASN A 83 21.47 10.86 -19.52
C ASN A 83 22.37 11.94 -18.87
N SER A 84 21.81 12.76 -17.98
CA SER A 84 22.50 13.88 -17.35
C SER A 84 22.00 14.14 -15.93
N LYS A 85 22.86 13.89 -14.95
CA LYS A 85 22.61 14.16 -13.51
C LYS A 85 22.43 15.65 -13.22
N MET A 86 23.20 16.49 -13.90
CA MET A 86 23.17 17.94 -13.66
C MET A 86 21.85 18.54 -14.13
N ILE A 87 21.38 18.16 -15.33
CA ILE A 87 20.13 18.66 -15.91
C ILE A 87 18.93 18.17 -15.10
N SER A 88 18.92 16.91 -14.67
CA SER A 88 17.82 16.35 -13.86
C SER A 88 17.67 17.08 -12.53
N GLY A 89 18.78 17.32 -11.82
CA GLY A 89 18.78 18.07 -10.56
C GLY A 89 18.36 19.53 -10.71
N TRP A 90 18.61 20.15 -11.86
CA TRP A 90 18.14 21.50 -12.16
C TRP A 90 16.63 21.53 -12.45
N ILE A 91 16.12 20.62 -13.28
CA ILE A 91 14.70 20.57 -13.68
C ILE A 91 13.78 20.43 -12.48
N VAL A 92 14.05 19.50 -11.55
CA VAL A 92 13.18 19.27 -10.36
C VAL A 92 13.10 20.46 -9.42
N LYS A 93 14.11 21.36 -9.46
CA LYS A 93 14.16 22.58 -8.65
C LYS A 93 13.46 23.77 -9.32
N THR A 94 13.03 23.63 -10.61
CA THR A 94 12.37 24.74 -11.30
C THR A 94 10.97 25.01 -10.76
N PRO A 95 10.53 26.29 -10.76
CA PRO A 95 9.14 26.63 -10.42
C PRO A 95 8.13 25.89 -11.33
N PHE A 96 8.49 25.63 -12.59
CA PHE A 96 7.66 24.89 -13.54
C PHE A 96 7.39 23.45 -13.07
N PHE A 97 8.41 22.70 -12.63
CA PHE A 97 8.23 21.35 -12.11
C PHE A 97 7.33 21.33 -10.88
N ARG A 98 7.56 22.26 -9.95
CA ARG A 98 6.71 22.41 -8.74
C ARG A 98 5.27 22.76 -9.10
N ALA A 99 5.06 23.63 -10.08
CA ALA A 99 3.73 23.94 -10.59
C ALA A 99 3.04 22.69 -11.17
N LEU A 100 3.72 21.89 -11.99
CA LEU A 100 3.22 20.63 -12.53
C LEU A 100 2.78 19.67 -11.42
N VAL A 101 3.62 19.44 -10.42
CA VAL A 101 3.31 18.56 -9.28
C VAL A 101 2.08 19.03 -8.51
N ASN A 102 1.91 20.34 -8.35
CA ASN A 102 0.83 20.91 -7.54
C ASN A 102 -0.48 21.11 -8.33
N MET A 103 -0.40 21.35 -9.64
CA MET A 103 -1.56 21.70 -10.47
C MET A 103 -2.17 20.50 -11.20
N VAL A 104 -1.37 19.45 -11.46
CA VAL A 104 -1.85 18.27 -12.19
C VAL A 104 -2.18 17.16 -11.19
N PRO A 105 -3.48 16.86 -10.98
CA PRO A 105 -3.88 15.81 -10.03
C PRO A 105 -3.27 14.47 -10.37
N GLY A 106 -2.64 13.85 -9.37
CA GLY A 106 -2.06 12.51 -9.51
C GLY A 106 -0.68 12.45 -10.18
N PHE A 107 -0.10 13.57 -10.61
CA PHE A 107 1.24 13.58 -11.24
C PHE A 107 2.33 13.02 -10.30
N ASN A 108 2.27 13.34 -9.02
CA ASN A 108 3.13 12.77 -7.99
C ASN A 108 3.03 11.23 -7.93
N TYR A 109 1.83 10.69 -8.03
CA TYR A 109 1.63 9.22 -8.00
C TYR A 109 2.22 8.55 -9.24
N LEU A 110 2.11 9.18 -10.40
CA LEU A 110 2.76 8.68 -11.62
C LEU A 110 4.28 8.54 -11.43
N ILE A 111 4.92 9.57 -10.85
CA ILE A 111 6.35 9.55 -10.55
C ILE A 111 6.70 8.42 -9.58
N TYR A 112 5.95 8.28 -8.48
CA TYR A 112 6.16 7.22 -7.50
C TYR A 112 5.98 5.82 -8.10
N LEU A 113 4.90 5.60 -8.86
CA LEU A 113 4.64 4.32 -9.52
C LEU A 113 5.73 3.97 -10.53
N GLY A 114 6.22 4.96 -11.27
CA GLY A 114 7.38 4.80 -12.14
C GLY A 114 8.61 4.27 -11.39
N LYS A 115 8.91 4.84 -10.22
CA LYS A 115 10.03 4.39 -9.40
C LYS A 115 9.81 3.00 -8.80
N ILE A 116 8.60 2.68 -8.36
CA ILE A 116 8.23 1.35 -7.85
C ILE A 116 8.45 0.27 -8.91
N LEU A 117 7.97 0.50 -10.13
CA LEU A 117 8.13 -0.46 -11.23
C LEU A 117 9.58 -0.58 -11.70
N GLU A 118 10.36 0.49 -11.60
CA GLU A 118 11.80 0.45 -11.82
C GLU A 118 12.50 -0.45 -10.82
N LEU A 119 12.23 -0.27 -9.52
CA LEU A 119 12.77 -1.13 -8.45
C LEU A 119 12.45 -2.61 -8.71
N GLY A 120 11.21 -2.91 -9.12
CA GLY A 120 10.81 -4.26 -9.47
C GLY A 120 11.50 -4.81 -10.73
N LYS A 121 11.87 -3.95 -11.68
CA LYS A 121 12.62 -4.33 -12.89
C LYS A 121 14.10 -4.59 -12.57
N GLU A 122 14.72 -3.75 -11.75
CA GLU A 122 16.10 -3.89 -11.31
C GLU A 122 16.29 -5.09 -10.39
N ASN A 123 15.26 -5.45 -9.63
CA ASN A 123 15.25 -6.57 -8.69
C ASN A 123 14.11 -7.55 -9.02
N PRO A 124 14.26 -8.44 -10.00
CA PRO A 124 13.17 -9.29 -10.49
C PRO A 124 12.58 -10.26 -9.46
N ASN A 125 13.29 -10.55 -8.39
CA ASN A 125 12.84 -11.42 -7.31
C ASN A 125 12.20 -10.67 -6.15
N LEU A 126 12.38 -9.36 -6.07
CA LEU A 126 11.84 -8.52 -5.00
C LEU A 126 10.32 -8.45 -5.04
N ILE A 127 9.69 -8.72 -3.91
CA ILE A 127 8.27 -8.47 -3.68
C ILE A 127 8.14 -7.12 -2.99
N ILE A 128 7.42 -6.20 -3.60
CA ILE A 128 7.20 -4.86 -3.05
C ILE A 128 5.84 -4.84 -2.36
N VAL A 129 5.84 -4.46 -1.10
CA VAL A 129 4.62 -4.21 -0.31
C VAL A 129 4.47 -2.72 -0.13
N LEU A 130 3.58 -2.11 -0.89
CA LEU A 130 3.30 -0.69 -0.88
C LEU A 130 2.27 -0.35 0.20
N ASP A 131 2.68 0.40 1.21
CA ASP A 131 1.78 1.10 2.14
C ASP A 131 1.27 2.37 1.45
N ALA A 132 0.13 2.24 0.79
CA ALA A 132 -0.43 3.30 -0.04
C ALA A 132 -1.16 4.36 0.81
N PRO A 133 -1.38 5.56 0.26
CA PRO A 133 -2.13 6.61 0.94
C PRO A 133 -3.56 6.18 1.28
N ALA A 134 -4.23 6.98 2.12
CA ALA A 134 -5.61 6.75 2.49
C ALA A 134 -6.57 6.77 1.27
N SER A 135 -7.73 6.16 1.43
CA SER A 135 -8.71 5.74 0.42
C SER A 135 -8.91 6.66 -0.81
N GLY A 136 -9.13 7.97 -0.60
CA GLY A 136 -9.31 8.91 -1.71
C GLY A 136 -8.07 9.05 -2.60
N HIS A 137 -6.90 9.09 -1.99
CA HIS A 137 -5.63 9.17 -2.71
C HIS A 137 -5.25 7.85 -3.42
N ALA A 138 -5.69 6.70 -2.91
CA ALA A 138 -5.47 5.42 -3.57
C ALA A 138 -6.23 5.32 -4.90
N LEU A 139 -7.47 5.81 -4.95
CA LEU A 139 -8.22 5.92 -6.21
C LEU A 139 -7.51 6.84 -7.19
N THR A 140 -7.09 8.04 -6.73
CA THR A 140 -6.33 8.98 -7.57
C THR A 140 -5.02 8.36 -8.08
N MET A 141 -4.35 7.55 -7.27
CA MET A 141 -3.12 6.85 -7.68
C MET A 141 -3.37 5.88 -8.85
N VAL A 142 -4.46 5.11 -8.79
CA VAL A 142 -4.82 4.19 -9.89
C VAL A 142 -5.32 4.96 -11.11
N GLU A 143 -6.14 6.00 -10.93
CA GLU A 143 -6.66 6.84 -12.01
C GLU A 143 -5.58 7.64 -12.73
N SER A 144 -4.56 8.09 -12.00
CA SER A 144 -3.52 8.95 -12.58
C SER A 144 -2.84 8.32 -13.78
N THR A 145 -2.54 7.03 -13.73
CA THR A 145 -1.89 6.32 -14.85
C THR A 145 -2.77 6.27 -16.09
N THR A 146 -4.07 6.06 -15.93
CA THR A 146 -5.04 6.05 -17.04
C THR A 146 -5.25 7.45 -17.61
N ASN A 147 -5.40 8.45 -16.74
CA ASN A 147 -5.59 9.83 -17.15
C ASN A 147 -4.38 10.37 -17.91
N PHE A 148 -3.17 10.07 -17.45
CA PHE A 148 -1.95 10.49 -18.14
C PHE A 148 -1.77 9.80 -19.51
N GLN A 149 -2.19 8.54 -19.63
CA GLN A 149 -2.18 7.86 -20.92
C GLN A 149 -3.11 8.53 -21.94
N GLN A 150 -4.25 9.06 -21.48
CA GLN A 150 -5.19 9.80 -22.34
C GLN A 150 -4.69 11.21 -22.72
N ILE A 151 -3.96 11.87 -21.81
CA ILE A 151 -3.41 13.20 -22.05
C ILE A 151 -2.23 13.15 -23.02
N PHE A 152 -1.37 12.15 -22.92
CA PHE A 152 -0.21 11.96 -23.78
C PHE A 152 -0.50 10.87 -24.81
N GLU A 153 -0.99 11.26 -25.98
CA GLU A 153 -1.37 10.32 -27.05
C GLU A 153 -0.16 9.64 -27.73
N SER A 154 1.04 10.18 -27.55
CA SER A 154 2.27 9.65 -28.16
C SER A 154 3.52 10.10 -27.43
N GLY A 155 4.66 9.48 -27.76
CA GLY A 155 5.98 9.84 -27.23
C GLY A 155 6.39 9.07 -26.00
N VAL A 156 7.52 9.45 -25.43
CA VAL A 156 8.21 8.71 -24.38
C VAL A 156 7.38 8.57 -23.09
N ILE A 157 6.66 9.63 -22.70
CA ILE A 157 5.81 9.61 -21.52
C ILE A 157 4.62 8.67 -21.72
N PHE A 158 4.05 8.64 -22.91
CA PHE A 158 2.98 7.69 -23.27
C PHE A 158 3.44 6.24 -23.15
N GLU A 159 4.59 5.90 -23.74
CA GLU A 159 5.15 4.55 -23.68
C GLU A 159 5.43 4.11 -22.23
N ASP A 160 5.94 5.01 -21.41
CA ASP A 160 6.24 4.70 -20.01
C ASP A 160 4.97 4.52 -19.19
N THR A 161 3.99 5.41 -19.33
CA THR A 161 2.68 5.26 -18.69
C THR A 161 1.96 3.99 -19.14
N HIS A 162 2.07 3.62 -20.41
CA HIS A 162 1.50 2.37 -20.92
C HIS A 162 2.14 1.13 -20.25
N LYS A 163 3.48 1.11 -20.15
CA LYS A 163 4.20 0.04 -19.45
C LYS A 163 3.86 -0.02 -17.96
N MET A 164 3.70 1.14 -17.32
CA MET A 164 3.26 1.22 -15.93
C MET A 164 1.86 0.63 -15.75
N LEU A 165 0.92 1.07 -16.58
CA LEU A 165 -0.47 0.63 -16.54
C LEU A 165 -0.60 -0.87 -16.79
N SER A 166 0.16 -1.40 -17.77
CA SER A 166 0.16 -2.84 -18.06
C SER A 166 0.61 -3.69 -16.87
N ARG A 167 1.60 -3.25 -16.09
CA ARG A 167 2.07 -3.94 -14.88
C ARG A 167 1.11 -3.78 -13.70
N LEU A 168 0.60 -2.56 -13.49
CA LEU A 168 -0.36 -2.30 -12.42
C LEU A 168 -1.67 -3.07 -12.63
N ASN A 169 -2.08 -3.25 -13.87
CA ASN A 169 -3.30 -3.98 -14.25
C ASN A 169 -3.08 -5.47 -14.53
N ASP A 170 -1.88 -5.98 -14.32
CA ASP A 170 -1.59 -7.41 -14.45
C ASP A 170 -1.95 -8.15 -13.15
N PRO A 171 -3.02 -8.99 -13.13
CA PRO A 171 -3.40 -9.75 -11.95
C PRO A 171 -2.35 -10.75 -11.47
N SER A 172 -1.41 -11.13 -12.34
CA SER A 172 -0.29 -11.99 -11.97
C SER A 172 0.84 -11.23 -11.28
N TYR A 173 0.88 -9.91 -11.44
CA TYR A 173 1.90 -9.03 -10.89
C TYR A 173 1.42 -8.25 -9.67
N THR A 174 0.20 -7.72 -9.70
CA THR A 174 -0.36 -6.80 -8.70
C THR A 174 -1.57 -7.38 -7.98
N LYS A 175 -1.64 -7.15 -6.67
CA LYS A 175 -2.80 -7.41 -5.82
C LYS A 175 -3.05 -6.22 -4.91
N ILE A 176 -4.32 -5.87 -4.67
CA ILE A 176 -4.71 -4.75 -3.80
C ILE A 176 -5.46 -5.29 -2.59
N ASN A 177 -5.04 -4.89 -1.39
CA ASN A 177 -5.70 -5.20 -0.14
C ASN A 177 -6.27 -3.91 0.47
N VAL A 178 -7.58 -3.86 0.64
CA VAL A 178 -8.27 -2.78 1.34
C VAL A 178 -8.38 -3.17 2.81
N VAL A 179 -7.79 -2.37 3.69
CA VAL A 179 -7.80 -2.61 5.14
C VAL A 179 -8.95 -1.85 5.78
N SER A 180 -9.75 -2.55 6.58
CA SER A 180 -10.88 -2.00 7.34
C SER A 180 -10.75 -2.33 8.82
N LEU A 181 -11.47 -1.59 9.67
CA LEU A 181 -11.74 -1.96 11.05
C LEU A 181 -13.08 -2.69 11.15
N PRO A 182 -13.33 -3.46 12.21
CA PRO A 182 -14.58 -4.20 12.43
C PRO A 182 -15.69 -3.28 12.95
N SER A 183 -16.00 -2.23 12.17
CA SER A 183 -17.10 -1.30 12.45
C SER A 183 -17.87 -1.02 11.18
N GLN A 184 -19.19 -0.81 11.30
CA GLN A 184 -20.09 -0.61 10.16
C GLN A 184 -19.62 0.50 9.21
N MET A 185 -19.21 1.65 9.76
CA MET A 185 -18.73 2.77 8.96
C MET A 185 -17.43 2.44 8.21
N SER A 186 -16.45 1.81 8.89
CA SER A 186 -15.17 1.45 8.25
C SER A 186 -15.36 0.37 7.19
N TRP A 187 -16.26 -0.57 7.45
CA TRP A 187 -16.63 -1.63 6.50
C TRP A 187 -17.28 -1.04 5.23
N GLN A 188 -18.25 -0.16 5.40
CA GLN A 188 -18.93 0.48 4.27
C GLN A 188 -17.94 1.26 3.40
N GLU A 189 -17.06 2.06 4.00
CA GLU A 189 -16.00 2.77 3.27
C GLU A 189 -15.06 1.82 2.51
N ALA A 190 -14.73 0.67 3.10
CA ALA A 190 -13.89 -0.32 2.46
C ALA A 190 -14.59 -0.98 1.26
N VAL A 191 -15.89 -1.26 1.37
CA VAL A 191 -16.70 -1.80 0.26
C VAL A 191 -16.80 -0.78 -0.88
N GLU A 192 -17.07 0.49 -0.57
CA GLU A 192 -17.10 1.57 -1.56
C GLU A 192 -15.75 1.74 -2.26
N LEU A 193 -14.65 1.72 -1.50
CA LEU A 193 -13.30 1.78 -2.05
C LEU A 193 -12.99 0.58 -2.96
N LYS A 194 -13.32 -0.64 -2.52
CA LYS A 194 -13.17 -1.86 -3.33
C LYS A 194 -13.95 -1.75 -4.64
N ALA A 195 -15.21 -1.29 -4.57
CA ALA A 195 -16.04 -1.11 -5.76
C ALA A 195 -15.43 -0.06 -6.72
N GLY A 196 -14.97 1.06 -6.18
CA GLY A 196 -14.29 2.09 -6.96
C GLY A 196 -13.00 1.61 -7.63
N LEU A 197 -12.19 0.83 -6.92
CA LEU A 197 -10.97 0.24 -7.48
C LEU A 197 -11.29 -0.79 -8.57
N LYS A 198 -12.25 -1.69 -8.35
CA LYS A 198 -12.66 -2.70 -9.34
C LYS A 198 -13.19 -2.13 -10.66
N GLN A 199 -13.72 -0.92 -10.64
CA GLN A 199 -14.13 -0.21 -11.86
C GLN A 199 -12.94 0.31 -12.69
N ARG A 200 -11.76 0.45 -12.06
CA ARG A 200 -10.57 1.11 -12.63
C ARG A 200 -9.43 0.18 -12.94
N THR A 201 -9.41 -1.00 -12.34
CA THR A 201 -8.35 -1.99 -12.54
C THR A 201 -8.91 -3.41 -12.55
N PRO A 202 -8.39 -4.31 -13.41
CA PRO A 202 -8.79 -5.72 -13.46
C PRO A 202 -8.12 -6.58 -12.38
N VAL A 203 -7.23 -6.02 -11.55
CA VAL A 203 -6.52 -6.81 -10.54
C VAL A 203 -7.44 -7.22 -9.40
N GLU A 204 -7.02 -8.24 -8.67
CA GLU A 204 -7.69 -8.71 -7.47
C GLU A 204 -7.69 -7.62 -6.39
N VAL A 205 -8.88 -7.27 -5.89
CA VAL A 205 -9.06 -6.31 -4.80
C VAL A 205 -9.84 -6.98 -3.68
N ASP A 206 -9.18 -7.16 -2.54
CA ASP A 206 -9.76 -7.84 -1.39
C ASP A 206 -9.89 -6.92 -0.18
N ILE A 207 -10.75 -7.31 0.79
CA ILE A 207 -10.91 -6.60 2.05
C ILE A 207 -10.36 -7.46 3.18
N THR A 208 -9.47 -6.88 3.97
CA THR A 208 -8.95 -7.44 5.21
C THR A 208 -9.50 -6.64 6.38
N VAL A 209 -10.18 -7.29 7.31
CA VAL A 209 -10.67 -6.66 8.54
C VAL A 209 -9.62 -6.83 9.61
N ASN A 210 -9.09 -5.71 10.09
CA ASN A 210 -8.00 -5.65 11.06
C ASN A 210 -8.50 -5.25 12.45
N ASN A 211 -7.74 -5.62 13.47
CA ASN A 211 -7.95 -5.14 14.83
C ASN A 211 -9.25 -5.65 15.48
N CYS A 212 -9.61 -6.92 15.23
CA CYS A 212 -10.82 -7.54 15.71
C CYS A 212 -10.67 -8.09 17.14
N LEU A 213 -11.50 -7.65 18.05
CA LEU A 213 -11.55 -8.14 19.42
C LEU A 213 -12.32 -9.46 19.55
N TYR A 214 -13.35 -9.65 18.72
CA TYR A 214 -14.23 -10.82 18.80
C TYR A 214 -13.48 -12.16 18.82
N PRO A 215 -12.50 -12.44 17.93
CA PRO A 215 -11.80 -13.73 17.94
C PRO A 215 -11.02 -14.01 19.23
N LEU A 216 -10.63 -12.97 19.99
CA LEU A 216 -9.84 -13.11 21.21
C LEU A 216 -10.71 -13.29 22.46
N LEU A 217 -11.88 -12.68 22.49
CA LEU A 217 -12.67 -12.50 23.69
C LEU A 217 -14.00 -13.27 23.66
N GLU A 218 -14.25 -14.07 22.62
CA GLU A 218 -15.49 -14.84 22.47
C GLU A 218 -15.76 -15.76 23.67
N GLN A 219 -14.73 -16.40 24.23
CA GLN A 219 -14.87 -17.34 25.33
C GLN A 219 -15.14 -16.65 26.67
N ASN A 220 -14.86 -15.38 26.83
CA ASN A 220 -14.94 -14.62 28.09
C ASN A 220 -16.01 -13.51 28.06
N LEU A 221 -16.97 -13.57 27.13
CA LEU A 221 -17.98 -12.53 26.94
C LEU A 221 -18.81 -12.20 28.18
N LEU A 222 -19.02 -13.18 29.07
CA LEU A 222 -19.85 -12.99 30.28
C LEU A 222 -19.19 -12.09 31.33
N ASP A 223 -17.88 -12.11 31.40
CA ASP A 223 -17.09 -11.41 32.44
C ASP A 223 -16.64 -9.98 31.98
N LEU A 224 -17.04 -9.56 30.78
CA LEU A 224 -16.64 -8.27 30.25
C LEU A 224 -17.57 -7.13 30.68
N PRO A 225 -17.04 -5.90 30.80
CA PRO A 225 -17.86 -4.70 31.00
C PRO A 225 -18.91 -4.55 29.90
N PRO A 226 -20.12 -4.03 30.19
CA PRO A 226 -21.24 -3.98 29.24
C PRO A 226 -20.91 -3.34 27.90
N GLY A 227 -20.22 -2.20 27.92
CA GLY A 227 -19.85 -1.48 26.65
C GLY A 227 -18.84 -2.26 25.80
N LEU A 228 -17.91 -3.01 26.40
CA LEU A 228 -16.97 -3.86 25.66
C LEU A 228 -17.68 -5.08 25.11
N LYS A 229 -18.60 -5.67 25.87
CA LYS A 229 -19.44 -6.79 25.42
C LYS A 229 -20.29 -6.40 24.22
N GLU A 230 -20.95 -5.24 24.26
CA GLU A 230 -21.74 -4.72 23.15
C GLU A 230 -20.88 -4.52 21.90
N LYS A 231 -19.71 -3.92 22.05
CA LYS A 231 -18.75 -3.75 20.96
C LYS A 231 -18.38 -5.08 20.30
N ILE A 232 -18.05 -6.10 21.10
CA ILE A 232 -17.67 -7.43 20.58
C ILE A 232 -18.82 -8.12 19.87
N LEU A 233 -20.05 -7.98 20.39
CA LEU A 233 -21.24 -8.54 19.76
C LEU A 233 -21.54 -7.85 18.42
N ASN A 234 -21.34 -6.54 18.32
CA ASN A 234 -21.46 -5.80 17.08
C ASN A 234 -20.36 -6.20 16.07
N GLU A 235 -19.11 -6.40 16.51
CA GLU A 235 -18.06 -6.96 15.67
C GLU A 235 -18.42 -8.35 15.15
N LYS A 236 -18.91 -9.24 16.03
CA LYS A 236 -19.36 -10.58 15.66
C LYS A 236 -20.43 -10.53 14.57
N ALA A 237 -21.47 -9.75 14.80
CA ALA A 237 -22.59 -9.61 13.85
C ALA A 237 -22.10 -9.14 12.47
N LEU A 238 -21.21 -8.13 12.42
CA LEU A 238 -20.63 -7.64 11.19
C LEU A 238 -19.78 -8.71 10.48
N LEU A 239 -18.93 -9.41 11.23
CA LEU A 239 -18.07 -10.46 10.67
C LEU A 239 -18.88 -11.63 10.11
N GLU A 240 -19.99 -12.00 10.77
CA GLU A 240 -20.89 -13.05 10.30
C GLU A 240 -21.70 -12.61 9.07
N GLU A 241 -22.22 -11.38 9.05
CA GLU A 241 -23.00 -10.82 7.94
C GLU A 241 -22.20 -10.74 6.65
N TYR A 242 -20.92 -10.35 6.72
CA TYR A 242 -20.09 -10.08 5.54
C TYR A 242 -18.94 -11.08 5.34
N LYS A 243 -18.97 -12.26 6.00
CA LYS A 243 -17.88 -13.24 5.99
C LYS A 243 -17.38 -13.62 4.57
N ASP A 244 -18.31 -13.73 3.62
CA ASP A 244 -17.99 -14.14 2.23
C ASP A 244 -17.38 -13.01 1.39
N GLN A 245 -17.39 -11.77 1.91
CA GLN A 245 -16.81 -10.61 1.26
C GLN A 245 -15.42 -10.23 1.82
N MET A 246 -15.03 -10.87 2.93
CA MET A 246 -13.77 -10.67 3.61
C MET A 246 -12.75 -11.73 3.21
N GLN A 247 -11.55 -11.32 2.84
CA GLN A 247 -10.45 -12.25 2.59
C GLN A 247 -9.88 -12.77 3.90
N CYS A 248 -9.68 -11.88 4.86
CA CYS A 248 -9.02 -12.19 6.11
C CYS A 248 -9.57 -11.34 7.25
N VAL A 249 -9.68 -11.94 8.43
CA VAL A 249 -9.99 -11.27 9.70
C VAL A 249 -8.78 -11.43 10.60
N LEU A 250 -8.22 -10.29 11.05
CA LEU A 250 -7.02 -10.24 11.88
C LEU A 250 -7.39 -9.83 13.31
N PRO A 251 -6.89 -10.55 14.32
CA PRO A 251 -7.18 -10.23 15.71
C PRO A 251 -6.51 -8.91 16.13
N HIS A 252 -7.09 -8.28 17.15
CA HIS A 252 -6.43 -7.19 17.86
C HIS A 252 -5.19 -7.73 18.59
N SER A 253 -4.04 -7.11 18.40
CA SER A 253 -2.87 -7.42 19.19
C SER A 253 -2.95 -6.70 20.54
N LEU A 254 -2.75 -7.43 21.62
CA LEU A 254 -2.68 -6.89 22.97
C LEU A 254 -1.30 -6.31 23.30
N LEU A 255 -0.36 -6.37 22.38
CA LEU A 255 1.01 -5.87 22.54
C LEU A 255 1.07 -4.37 22.28
N SER A 256 2.00 -3.69 22.97
CA SER A 256 2.10 -2.22 22.94
C SER A 256 3.16 -1.70 21.95
N HIS A 257 4.16 -2.53 21.61
CA HIS A 257 5.24 -2.11 20.73
C HIS A 257 4.95 -2.55 19.30
N SER A 258 5.12 -1.65 18.34
CA SER A 258 4.80 -1.90 16.91
C SER A 258 5.47 -3.15 16.36
N LYS A 259 6.73 -3.41 16.72
CA LYS A 259 7.46 -4.61 16.28
C LYS A 259 6.82 -5.91 16.79
N ASP A 260 6.37 -5.93 18.03
CA ASP A 260 5.76 -7.10 18.64
C ASP A 260 4.38 -7.34 18.04
N ILE A 261 3.61 -6.27 17.76
CA ILE A 261 2.34 -6.34 17.03
C ILE A 261 2.55 -6.92 15.63
N GLU A 262 3.57 -6.45 14.91
CA GLU A 262 3.91 -6.98 13.59
C GLU A 262 4.24 -8.47 13.65
N MET A 263 5.00 -8.91 14.65
CA MET A 263 5.36 -10.33 14.85
C MET A 263 4.15 -11.20 15.21
N ASP A 264 3.25 -10.69 16.05
CA ASP A 264 2.02 -11.36 16.46
C ASP A 264 1.08 -11.62 15.25
N LEU A 265 0.98 -10.66 14.36
CA LEU A 265 0.15 -10.76 13.15
C LEU A 265 0.69 -11.75 12.11
N VAL A 266 2.01 -11.99 12.07
CA VAL A 266 2.67 -12.83 11.02
C VAL A 266 1.97 -14.18 10.83
N GLY A 267 1.57 -14.85 11.93
CA GLY A 267 0.91 -16.16 11.88
C GLY A 267 -0.44 -16.17 11.13
N SER A 268 -1.09 -15.01 11.01
CA SER A 268 -2.43 -14.87 10.43
C SER A 268 -2.42 -14.44 8.95
N LEU A 269 -1.25 -14.14 8.38
CA LEU A 269 -1.13 -13.46 7.08
C LEU A 269 -1.06 -14.36 5.85
N SER A 270 -1.04 -15.69 6.03
CA SER A 270 -1.01 -16.65 4.91
C SER A 270 -2.18 -16.50 3.93
N LYS A 271 -3.30 -15.96 4.39
CA LYS A 271 -4.51 -15.72 3.58
C LYS A 271 -4.41 -14.50 2.66
N LEU A 272 -3.38 -13.66 2.80
CA LEU A 272 -3.19 -12.46 1.98
C LEU A 272 -2.46 -12.73 0.65
N ILE A 273 -1.96 -13.94 0.46
CA ILE A 273 -1.25 -14.38 -0.74
C ILE A 273 -2.21 -14.65 -1.89
#